data_4819ad92fdcd3b9206b0d0bd8b6803ae
#
_entry.id   4819ad92fdcd3b9206b0d0bd8b6803ae
#
_cell.length_a   1.000
_cell.length_b   1.000
_cell.length_c   1.000
_cell.angle_alpha   90.00
_cell.angle_beta   90.00
_cell.angle_gamma   90.00
#
_symmetry.space_group_name_H-M   'P 1'
#
loop_
_entity.id
_entity.type
_entity.pdbx_description
1 polymer ?
#
loop_
_entity_poly.entity_id
_entity_poly.type
_entity_poly.pdbx_seq_one_letter_code
_entity_poly.pdbx_strand_id
1 'polypeptide(L)'
;TGLHYNRYRYYSPYVGRFVSRDPIKLLGGYNIYQYAHNSIRWVDPLGLAPKKECSTPKREPEIIKQAGSFEAARKEALQLIGPLVPGTRQDQIGNLGEGKGKKVGFFGISATKKEYVRYRLDYDPIKGPHINVDVGKGVCGKRYAIKFPGNEKTFITLLKRNT
;
A
#
# COMPACT_ATOMS: atom_id res chain seq x y z
N THR A 1 -23.91 28.20 6.96
CA THR A 1 -23.17 27.82 8.19
C THR A 1 -21.68 27.88 8.02
N GLY A 2 -21.14 27.95 6.77
CA GLY A 2 -19.71 27.94 6.47
C GLY A 2 -18.94 26.67 6.87
N LEU A 3 -19.65 25.60 7.22
CA LEU A 3 -19.04 24.31 7.54
C LEU A 3 -18.93 23.44 6.29
N HIS A 4 -17.82 22.69 6.16
CA HIS A 4 -17.62 21.71 5.10
C HIS A 4 -17.98 20.32 5.60
N TYR A 5 -18.80 19.60 4.86
CA TYR A 5 -19.21 18.23 5.19
C TYR A 5 -18.19 17.21 4.67
N ASN A 6 -17.55 16.50 5.57
CA ASN A 6 -16.61 15.42 5.28
C ASN A 6 -17.21 14.10 5.82
N ARG A 7 -18.16 13.54 5.12
CA ARG A 7 -18.90 12.29 5.35
C ARG A 7 -19.21 11.91 6.82
N TYR A 8 -18.24 11.90 7.71
CA TYR A 8 -18.41 11.52 9.13
C TYR A 8 -18.28 12.70 10.09
N ARG A 9 -17.77 13.86 9.63
CA ARG A 9 -17.58 15.07 10.45
C ARG A 9 -17.79 16.34 9.65
N TYR A 10 -18.08 17.43 10.35
CA TYR A 10 -18.09 18.77 9.77
C TYR A 10 -16.78 19.49 10.11
N TYR A 11 -16.16 20.04 9.09
CA TYR A 11 -14.95 20.86 9.21
C TYR A 11 -15.31 22.33 9.22
N SER A 12 -14.74 23.10 10.15
CA SER A 12 -14.86 24.56 10.21
C SER A 12 -13.58 25.22 9.68
N PRO A 13 -13.65 25.92 8.52
CA PRO A 13 -12.51 26.69 8.00
C PRO A 13 -12.07 27.81 8.95
N TYR A 14 -13.01 28.38 9.71
CA TYR A 14 -12.73 29.49 10.63
C TYR A 14 -11.80 29.08 11.79
N VAL A 15 -11.94 27.87 12.28
CA VAL A 15 -11.11 27.37 13.40
C VAL A 15 -10.10 26.32 12.96
N GLY A 16 -10.09 25.95 11.67
CA GLY A 16 -9.11 25.04 11.09
C GLY A 16 -9.19 23.59 11.59
N ARG A 17 -10.35 23.16 12.12
CA ARG A 17 -10.53 21.82 12.71
C ARG A 17 -11.94 21.28 12.53
N PHE A 18 -12.14 20.00 12.82
CA PHE A 18 -13.47 19.40 12.93
C PHE A 18 -14.23 19.95 14.15
N VAL A 19 -15.54 20.09 14.02
CA VAL A 19 -16.41 20.58 15.09
C VAL A 19 -16.91 19.47 16.01
N SER A 20 -16.76 18.20 15.62
CA SER A 20 -17.10 17.02 16.40
C SER A 20 -15.89 16.11 16.64
N ARG A 21 -15.98 15.29 17.69
CA ARG A 21 -14.95 14.31 18.02
C ARG A 21 -14.82 13.27 16.92
N ASP A 22 -13.60 12.72 16.77
CA ASP A 22 -13.33 11.64 15.81
C ASP A 22 -14.10 10.36 16.19
N PRO A 23 -14.91 9.79 15.30
CA PRO A 23 -15.60 8.52 15.55
C PRO A 23 -14.63 7.36 15.82
N ILE A 24 -13.43 7.38 15.21
CA ILE A 24 -12.38 6.38 15.43
C ILE A 24 -11.42 6.76 16.56
N LYS A 25 -11.71 7.86 17.27
CA LYS A 25 -10.95 8.34 18.44
C LYS A 25 -9.45 8.49 18.12
N LEU A 26 -8.58 7.98 18.98
CA LEU A 26 -7.12 8.07 18.84
C LEU A 26 -6.55 7.25 17.67
N LEU A 27 -7.34 6.41 17.00
CA LEU A 27 -6.91 5.70 15.79
C LEU A 27 -6.70 6.63 14.60
N GLY A 28 -7.38 7.80 14.57
CA GLY A 28 -7.18 8.85 13.57
C GLY A 28 -6.04 9.82 13.90
N GLY A 29 -5.49 9.77 15.11
CA GLY A 29 -4.42 10.66 15.59
C GLY A 29 -4.61 11.07 17.04
N TYR A 30 -3.59 11.68 17.66
CA TYR A 30 -3.65 12.12 19.06
C TYR A 30 -4.66 13.27 19.31
N ASN A 31 -4.91 14.10 18.32
CA ASN A 31 -5.88 15.19 18.42
C ASN A 31 -7.17 14.80 17.70
N ILE A 32 -8.19 14.41 18.47
CA ILE A 32 -9.49 13.93 17.97
C ILE A 32 -10.31 14.98 17.21
N TYR A 33 -9.89 16.24 17.18
CA TYR A 33 -10.52 17.33 16.41
C TYR A 33 -9.66 17.76 15.21
N GLN A 34 -8.48 17.21 15.03
CA GLN A 34 -7.56 17.60 13.97
C GLN A 34 -8.12 17.24 12.59
N TYR A 35 -8.05 18.19 11.64
CA TYR A 35 -8.37 17.95 10.24
C TYR A 35 -7.19 17.26 9.53
N ALA A 36 -6.01 17.87 9.58
CA ALA A 36 -4.78 17.34 8.99
C ALA A 36 -3.56 17.97 9.66
N HIS A 37 -2.41 17.28 9.61
CA HIS A 37 -1.14 17.83 10.11
C HIS A 37 -0.66 19.04 9.28
N ASN A 38 -1.03 19.09 8.03
CA ASN A 38 -0.76 20.19 7.11
C ASN A 38 -1.91 20.25 6.09
N SER A 39 -2.81 21.20 6.26
CA SER A 39 -4.03 21.38 5.43
C SER A 39 -3.75 21.79 3.98
N ILE A 40 -2.51 22.21 3.64
CA ILE A 40 -2.11 22.54 2.27
C ILE A 40 -1.76 21.26 1.49
N ARG A 41 -1.24 20.22 2.17
CA ARG A 41 -0.74 18.97 1.55
C ARG A 41 -1.54 17.73 1.91
N TRP A 42 -2.46 17.84 2.84
CA TRP A 42 -3.23 16.72 3.36
C TRP A 42 -4.70 17.07 3.42
N VAL A 43 -5.52 16.17 2.92
CA VAL A 43 -6.98 16.26 3.01
C VAL A 43 -7.54 15.07 3.77
N ASP A 44 -8.63 15.28 4.51
CA ASP A 44 -9.39 14.23 5.16
C ASP A 44 -10.83 14.17 4.62
N PRO A 45 -11.04 13.55 3.44
CA PRO A 45 -12.34 13.55 2.77
C PRO A 45 -13.42 12.79 3.53
N LEU A 46 -13.03 11.87 4.41
CA LEU A 46 -13.95 11.08 5.22
C LEU A 46 -14.19 11.67 6.60
N GLY A 47 -13.33 12.58 7.06
CA GLY A 47 -13.35 13.05 8.42
C GLY A 47 -12.95 11.98 9.44
N LEU A 48 -12.01 11.09 9.10
CA LEU A 48 -11.51 10.01 9.96
C LEU A 48 -9.99 10.03 10.10
N ALA A 49 -9.27 10.18 8.97
CA ALA A 49 -7.82 10.22 8.94
C ALA A 49 -7.33 11.01 7.73
N PRO A 50 -6.45 11.98 7.90
CA PRO A 50 -5.93 12.78 6.79
C PRO A 50 -5.10 11.93 5.84
N LYS A 51 -5.32 12.12 4.54
CA LYS A 51 -4.50 11.52 3.48
C LYS A 51 -3.59 12.59 2.88
N LYS A 52 -2.33 12.22 2.64
CA LYS A 52 -1.41 13.08 1.90
C LYS A 52 -1.93 13.26 0.48
N GLU A 53 -2.17 14.50 0.08
CA GLU A 53 -2.43 14.81 -1.33
C GLU A 53 -1.18 14.53 -2.18
N CYS A 54 -1.38 13.83 -3.27
CA CYS A 54 -0.34 13.58 -4.24
C CYS A 54 -0.23 14.78 -5.17
N SER A 55 0.94 15.38 -5.22
CA SER A 55 1.22 16.52 -6.11
C SER A 55 1.21 16.15 -7.60
N THR A 56 1.17 14.85 -7.92
CA THR A 56 1.19 14.35 -9.29
C THR A 56 -0.19 13.80 -9.68
N PRO A 57 -0.83 14.33 -10.73
CA PRO A 57 -2.12 13.83 -11.23
C PRO A 57 -2.01 12.49 -11.96
N LYS A 58 -0.80 12.01 -12.22
CA LYS A 58 -0.52 10.74 -12.91
C LYS A 58 0.19 9.77 -11.96
N ARG A 59 -0.20 8.50 -12.06
CA ARG A 59 0.49 7.40 -11.35
C ARG A 59 1.94 7.34 -11.80
N GLU A 60 2.88 7.30 -10.85
CA GLU A 60 4.29 7.12 -11.16
C GLU A 60 4.52 5.79 -11.92
N PRO A 61 5.46 5.77 -12.88
CA PRO A 61 5.81 4.54 -13.58
C PRO A 61 6.33 3.48 -12.59
N GLU A 62 6.20 2.22 -12.99
CA GLU A 62 6.72 1.10 -12.22
C GLU A 62 8.26 1.13 -12.20
N ILE A 63 8.84 1.04 -11.01
CA ILE A 63 10.29 0.98 -10.82
C ILE A 63 10.73 -0.47 -11.02
N ILE A 64 11.43 -0.73 -12.13
CA ILE A 64 11.95 -2.06 -12.46
C ILE A 64 13.34 -2.22 -11.85
N LYS A 65 13.54 -3.31 -11.09
CA LYS A 65 14.81 -3.71 -10.50
C LYS A 65 15.18 -5.11 -10.95
N GLN A 66 16.47 -5.44 -10.93
CA GLN A 66 17.00 -6.74 -11.30
C GLN A 66 17.75 -7.35 -10.12
N ALA A 67 17.38 -8.58 -9.75
CA ALA A 67 18.06 -9.36 -8.73
C ALA A 67 18.71 -10.61 -9.33
N GLY A 68 19.81 -11.08 -8.75
CA GLY A 68 20.53 -12.25 -9.23
C GLY A 68 19.86 -13.59 -8.91
N SER A 69 18.89 -13.61 -8.00
CA SER A 69 18.14 -14.82 -7.61
C SER A 69 16.79 -14.45 -7.00
N PHE A 70 15.89 -15.45 -6.87
CA PHE A 70 14.62 -15.27 -6.17
C PHE A 70 14.80 -14.83 -4.72
N GLU A 71 15.77 -15.41 -4.00
CA GLU A 71 16.01 -15.06 -2.59
C GLU A 71 16.53 -13.62 -2.45
N ALA A 72 17.37 -13.16 -3.38
CA ALA A 72 17.81 -11.77 -3.42
C ALA A 72 16.64 -10.82 -3.71
N ALA A 73 15.78 -11.14 -4.69
CA ALA A 73 14.58 -10.39 -5.01
C ALA A 73 13.61 -10.32 -3.81
N ARG A 74 13.40 -11.45 -3.13
CA ARG A 74 12.56 -11.55 -1.95
C ARG A 74 13.10 -10.72 -0.79
N LYS A 75 14.39 -10.78 -0.52
CA LYS A 75 15.06 -9.97 0.52
C LYS A 75 14.86 -8.47 0.25
N GLU A 76 15.09 -8.04 -0.97
CA GLU A 76 14.89 -6.64 -1.37
C GLU A 76 13.42 -6.21 -1.26
N ALA A 77 12.49 -7.05 -1.71
CA ALA A 77 11.06 -6.79 -1.57
C ALA A 77 10.64 -6.61 -0.11
N LEU A 78 11.12 -7.47 0.78
CA LEU A 78 10.83 -7.38 2.22
C LEU A 78 11.47 -6.14 2.86
N GLN A 79 12.64 -5.71 2.42
CA GLN A 79 13.26 -4.46 2.86
C GLN A 79 12.42 -3.24 2.43
N LEU A 80 11.88 -3.23 1.21
CA LEU A 80 11.00 -2.17 0.73
C LEU A 80 9.70 -2.09 1.53
N ILE A 81 9.15 -3.22 1.96
CA ILE A 81 7.92 -3.32 2.75
C ILE A 81 8.16 -2.91 4.21
N GLY A 82 9.27 -3.37 4.78
CA GLY A 82 9.55 -3.28 6.20
C GLY A 82 8.68 -4.22 7.06
N PRO A 83 8.83 -4.18 8.40
CA PRO A 83 8.01 -4.98 9.29
C PRO A 83 6.54 -4.58 9.19
N LEU A 84 5.63 -5.56 9.28
CA LEU A 84 4.19 -5.32 9.28
C LEU A 84 3.68 -5.05 10.70
N VAL A 85 2.63 -4.23 10.79
CA VAL A 85 1.86 -4.09 12.03
C VAL A 85 1.21 -5.44 12.35
N PRO A 86 1.36 -5.99 13.59
CA PRO A 86 0.74 -7.24 13.97
C PRO A 86 -0.76 -7.28 13.68
N GLY A 87 -1.25 -8.40 13.18
CA GLY A 87 -2.67 -8.59 12.84
C GLY A 87 -3.14 -7.96 11.53
N THR A 88 -2.31 -7.16 10.82
CA THR A 88 -2.72 -6.55 9.54
C THR A 88 -2.37 -7.38 8.32
N ARG A 89 -1.54 -8.42 8.47
CA ARG A 89 -1.15 -9.29 7.36
C ARG A 89 -2.33 -10.13 6.88
N GLN A 90 -2.59 -10.07 5.59
CA GLN A 90 -3.58 -10.90 4.90
C GLN A 90 -2.92 -11.56 3.69
N ASP A 91 -3.28 -12.80 3.43
CA ASP A 91 -2.78 -13.53 2.27
C ASP A 91 -3.46 -13.05 1.00
N GLN A 92 -2.67 -12.93 -0.07
CA GLN A 92 -3.16 -12.59 -1.39
C GLN A 92 -3.29 -13.84 -2.24
N ILE A 93 -4.50 -14.09 -2.71
CA ILE A 93 -4.80 -15.17 -3.65
C ILE A 93 -4.74 -14.62 -5.08
N GLY A 94 -4.14 -15.37 -5.98
CA GLY A 94 -4.04 -15.02 -7.39
C GLY A 94 -5.36 -15.19 -8.11
N ASN A 95 -5.64 -14.30 -9.07
CA ASN A 95 -6.89 -14.29 -9.84
C ASN A 95 -6.71 -14.76 -11.28
N LEU A 96 -5.48 -14.84 -11.78
CA LEU A 96 -5.16 -15.10 -13.19
C LEU A 96 -4.04 -16.14 -13.34
N GLY A 97 -4.05 -16.81 -14.49
CA GLY A 97 -3.00 -17.74 -14.90
C GLY A 97 -2.72 -18.86 -13.90
N GLU A 98 -1.49 -19.33 -13.86
CA GLU A 98 -1.01 -20.38 -12.97
C GLU A 98 -1.10 -20.07 -11.48
N GLY A 99 -1.24 -18.79 -11.13
CA GLY A 99 -1.45 -18.31 -9.76
C GLY A 99 -2.90 -18.35 -9.30
N LYS A 100 -3.87 -18.63 -10.18
CA LYS A 100 -5.30 -18.62 -9.86
C LYS A 100 -5.62 -19.60 -8.72
N GLY A 101 -6.27 -19.08 -7.66
CA GLY A 101 -6.63 -19.85 -6.48
C GLY A 101 -5.47 -20.20 -5.55
N LYS A 102 -4.23 -19.85 -5.89
CA LYS A 102 -3.03 -20.11 -5.07
C LYS A 102 -2.62 -18.85 -4.31
N LYS A 103 -1.92 -19.05 -3.19
CA LYS A 103 -1.31 -17.95 -2.44
C LYS A 103 -0.13 -17.38 -3.23
N VAL A 104 -0.28 -16.18 -3.77
CA VAL A 104 0.74 -15.50 -4.56
C VAL A 104 1.51 -14.45 -3.75
N GLY A 105 1.05 -14.11 -2.56
CA GLY A 105 1.70 -13.10 -1.74
C GLY A 105 0.90 -12.72 -0.51
N PHE A 106 1.09 -11.50 -0.07
CA PHE A 106 0.38 -10.92 1.07
C PHE A 106 0.29 -9.40 0.95
N PHE A 107 -0.57 -8.79 1.75
CA PHE A 107 -0.65 -7.36 1.95
C PHE A 107 -0.88 -7.03 3.43
N GLY A 108 -0.64 -5.79 3.82
CA GLY A 108 -0.80 -5.33 5.19
C GLY A 108 -0.44 -3.87 5.35
N ILE A 109 -0.18 -3.46 6.59
CA ILE A 109 0.29 -2.12 6.93
C ILE A 109 1.74 -2.21 7.40
N SER A 110 2.63 -1.44 6.78
CA SER A 110 4.03 -1.32 7.22
C SER A 110 4.09 -0.57 8.55
N ALA A 111 4.75 -1.15 9.54
CA ALA A 111 4.93 -0.52 10.86
C ALA A 111 5.82 0.73 10.78
N THR A 112 6.82 0.72 9.91
CA THR A 112 7.76 1.85 9.74
C THR A 112 7.18 2.96 8.88
N LYS A 113 6.50 2.62 7.79
CA LYS A 113 5.95 3.59 6.83
C LYS A 113 4.54 4.05 7.17
N LYS A 114 3.84 3.30 8.03
CA LYS A 114 2.41 3.51 8.37
C LYS A 114 1.49 3.54 7.14
N GLU A 115 1.90 2.83 6.08
CA GLU A 115 1.23 2.79 4.78
C GLU A 115 0.87 1.35 4.41
N TYR A 116 -0.12 1.23 3.53
CA TYR A 116 -0.45 -0.04 2.89
C TYR A 116 0.75 -0.54 2.10
N VAL A 117 1.05 -1.83 2.24
CA VAL A 117 2.07 -2.50 1.45
C VAL A 117 1.55 -3.83 0.93
N ARG A 118 2.04 -4.22 -0.24
CA ARG A 118 1.70 -5.49 -0.87
C ARG A 118 2.95 -6.14 -1.46
N TYR A 119 3.05 -7.43 -1.28
CA TYR A 119 4.01 -8.32 -1.89
C TYR A 119 3.25 -9.31 -2.77
N ARG A 120 3.65 -9.50 -4.01
CA ARG A 120 3.05 -10.48 -4.91
C ARG A 120 4.09 -11.06 -5.85
N LEU A 121 4.18 -12.38 -5.90
CA LEU A 121 4.94 -13.13 -6.89
C LEU A 121 4.11 -13.24 -8.17
N ASP A 122 4.66 -12.81 -9.29
CA ASP A 122 4.02 -12.79 -10.60
C ASP A 122 4.93 -13.37 -11.69
N TYR A 123 4.30 -13.73 -12.79
CA TYR A 123 4.96 -14.09 -14.03
C TYR A 123 4.33 -13.33 -15.20
N ASP A 124 5.17 -12.80 -16.05
CA ASP A 124 4.80 -12.15 -17.30
C ASP A 124 5.73 -12.67 -18.41
N PRO A 125 5.23 -13.08 -19.59
CA PRO A 125 6.07 -13.62 -20.67
C PRO A 125 7.19 -12.69 -21.12
N ILE A 126 7.00 -11.39 -21.04
CA ILE A 126 7.98 -10.37 -21.45
C ILE A 126 8.94 -10.02 -20.30
N LYS A 127 8.42 -9.88 -19.08
CA LYS A 127 9.23 -9.53 -17.91
C LYS A 127 9.91 -10.72 -17.24
N GLY A 128 9.41 -11.93 -17.48
CA GLY A 128 9.79 -13.13 -16.74
C GLY A 128 9.20 -13.15 -15.32
N PRO A 129 9.67 -14.07 -14.46
CA PRO A 129 9.23 -14.12 -13.07
C PRO A 129 9.76 -12.90 -12.30
N HIS A 130 8.88 -12.30 -11.50
CA HIS A 130 9.21 -11.10 -10.73
C HIS A 130 8.35 -10.97 -9.48
N ILE A 131 8.82 -10.17 -8.54
CA ILE A 131 8.07 -9.81 -7.33
C ILE A 131 7.56 -8.38 -7.50
N ASN A 132 6.25 -8.21 -7.49
CA ASN A 132 5.61 -6.91 -7.41
C ASN A 132 5.51 -6.46 -5.95
N VAL A 133 5.96 -5.24 -5.69
CA VAL A 133 5.83 -4.58 -4.39
C VAL A 133 5.10 -3.26 -4.58
N ASP A 134 4.00 -3.08 -3.85
CA ASP A 134 3.34 -1.78 -3.74
C ASP A 134 3.59 -1.19 -2.35
N VAL A 135 3.88 0.10 -2.31
CA VAL A 135 4.01 0.90 -1.08
C VAL A 135 3.11 2.12 -1.21
N GLY A 136 2.10 2.22 -0.36
CA GLY A 136 1.02 3.19 -0.48
C GLY A 136 -0.11 2.73 -1.39
N LYS A 137 -1.24 3.44 -1.38
CA LYS A 137 -2.41 3.19 -2.23
C LYS A 137 -2.65 4.32 -3.22
N GLY A 138 -3.35 3.99 -4.31
CA GLY A 138 -3.79 4.99 -5.30
C GLY A 138 -2.67 5.56 -6.14
N VAL A 139 -2.81 6.83 -6.52
CA VAL A 139 -1.90 7.53 -7.45
C VAL A 139 -0.52 7.77 -6.81
N CYS A 140 -0.49 8.01 -5.50
CA CYS A 140 0.74 8.27 -4.73
C CYS A 140 1.51 6.99 -4.34
N GLY A 141 0.95 5.83 -4.56
CA GLY A 141 1.61 4.56 -4.25
C GLY A 141 2.74 4.28 -5.23
N LYS A 142 3.90 3.93 -4.70
CA LYS A 142 5.05 3.46 -5.49
C LYS A 142 4.89 1.99 -5.79
N ARG A 143 5.22 1.60 -7.03
CA ARG A 143 5.21 0.22 -7.49
C ARG A 143 6.59 -0.19 -7.94
N TYR A 144 6.99 -1.36 -7.51
CA TYR A 144 8.26 -1.96 -7.87
C TYR A 144 8.02 -3.33 -8.51
N ALA A 145 8.76 -3.64 -9.58
CA ALA A 145 8.87 -4.98 -10.14
C ALA A 145 10.32 -5.44 -10.00
N ILE A 146 10.58 -6.39 -9.11
CA ILE A 146 11.91 -6.94 -8.87
C ILE A 146 12.02 -8.24 -9.65
N LYS A 147 12.68 -8.18 -10.79
CA LYS A 147 12.89 -9.31 -11.70
C LYS A 147 14.00 -10.22 -11.16
N PHE A 148 13.88 -11.51 -11.39
CA PHE A 148 14.94 -12.49 -11.10
C PHE A 148 15.02 -13.55 -12.21
N PRO A 149 16.16 -14.26 -12.34
CA PRO A 149 16.34 -15.28 -13.36
C PRO A 149 15.36 -16.43 -13.20
N GLY A 150 14.80 -16.89 -14.31
CA GLY A 150 13.87 -18.02 -14.33
C GLY A 150 12.86 -17.93 -15.46
N ASN A 151 11.99 -18.92 -15.50
CA ASN A 151 10.91 -19.04 -16.48
C ASN A 151 9.59 -19.39 -15.76
N GLU A 152 8.55 -19.68 -16.52
CA GLU A 152 7.23 -20.04 -15.98
C GLU A 152 7.29 -21.28 -15.06
N LYS A 153 8.12 -22.28 -15.37
CA LYS A 153 8.31 -23.46 -14.51
C LYS A 153 8.91 -23.06 -13.16
N THR A 154 9.84 -22.11 -13.15
CA THR A 154 10.40 -21.54 -11.92
C THR A 154 9.30 -20.87 -11.07
N PHE A 155 8.45 -20.06 -11.69
CA PHE A 155 7.32 -19.42 -11.02
C PHE A 155 6.35 -20.45 -10.42
N ILE A 156 5.95 -21.46 -11.18
CA ILE A 156 5.06 -22.53 -10.71
C ILE A 156 5.66 -23.28 -9.52
N THR A 157 6.95 -23.57 -9.55
CA THR A 157 7.68 -24.25 -8.46
C THR A 157 7.69 -23.39 -7.19
N LEU A 158 7.91 -22.09 -7.32
CA LEU A 158 7.89 -21.15 -6.21
C LEU A 158 6.49 -20.99 -5.60
N LEU A 159 5.44 -21.02 -6.42
CA LEU A 159 4.05 -21.01 -5.92
C LEU A 159 3.74 -22.23 -5.04
N LYS A 160 4.22 -23.42 -5.44
CA LYS A 160 4.02 -24.66 -4.66
C LYS A 160 4.73 -24.65 -3.30
N ARG A 161 5.82 -23.88 -3.16
CA ARG A 161 6.55 -23.72 -1.88
C ARG A 161 5.91 -22.70 -0.94
N ASN A 162 5.04 -21.83 -1.45
CA ASN A 162 4.37 -20.79 -0.67
C ASN A 162 2.94 -21.18 -0.25
N THR A 163 2.45 -22.32 -0.66
CA THR A 163 1.22 -22.95 -0.17
C THR A 163 1.49 -23.82 1.02
#